data_7b16692879c23adbb2de34afda2a1985
#
_entry.id   7b16692879c23adbb2de34afda2a1985
#
_cell.length_a   1.000
_cell.length_b   1.000
_cell.length_c   1.000
_cell.angle_alpha   90.00
_cell.angle_beta   90.00
_cell.angle_gamma   90.00
#
_symmetry.space_group_name_H-M   'P 1'
#
loop_
_entity.id
_entity.type
_entity.pdbx_description
1 polymer ?
#
loop_
_entity_poly.entity_id
_entity_poly.type
_entity_poly.pdbx_seq_one_letter_code
_entity_poly.pdbx_strand_id
1 'polypeptide(L)'
;MKKQTSKERKRDERKSKSAARPTRHARIMRGVVTPILGLLAVACIGLGIMNATYWKPSSQIAASAAVKGTQYIVTDPGVLPLVDNQVTVSADAGSSDGEVCLALGSNKDVIGWLARQPYVRVTGLNEWTTLATTKVSAQGSAADAGDDAVAFKDSDMWTSVTCGTGTVKAE
;
A
#
# COMPACT_ATOMS: atom_id res chain seq x y z
N MET A 1 79.65 -2.97 -4.02
CA MET A 1 78.77 -3.26 -5.18
C MET A 1 78.97 -4.71 -5.59
N LYS A 2 78.01 -5.60 -5.26
CA LYS A 2 78.08 -7.05 -5.64
C LYS A 2 77.61 -7.19 -7.08
N LYS A 3 78.51 -7.62 -8.00
CA LYS A 3 78.15 -8.03 -9.36
C LYS A 3 77.28 -9.29 -9.28
N GLN A 4 75.98 -9.18 -9.55
CA GLN A 4 75.14 -10.36 -9.77
C GLN A 4 75.63 -11.08 -10.99
N THR A 5 75.96 -12.35 -10.87
CA THR A 5 76.48 -13.17 -11.95
C THR A 5 75.38 -13.45 -13.00
N SER A 6 75.76 -13.43 -14.25
CA SER A 6 74.89 -13.70 -15.43
C SER A 6 74.02 -14.96 -15.28
N LYS A 7 74.47 -15.87 -14.43
CA LYS A 7 73.80 -17.15 -14.15
C LYS A 7 72.55 -17.00 -13.27
N GLU A 8 72.56 -16.04 -12.31
CA GLU A 8 71.41 -15.73 -11.44
C GLU A 8 70.31 -15.04 -12.25
N ARG A 9 70.68 -14.09 -13.09
CA ARG A 9 69.75 -13.41 -13.97
C ARG A 9 69.00 -14.36 -14.91
N LYS A 10 69.70 -15.35 -15.49
CA LYS A 10 69.07 -16.40 -16.34
C LYS A 10 68.20 -17.35 -15.51
N ARG A 11 68.43 -17.52 -14.25
CA ARG A 11 67.65 -18.38 -13.37
C ARG A 11 66.35 -17.70 -12.95
N ASP A 12 66.39 -16.40 -12.72
CA ASP A 12 65.24 -15.59 -12.39
C ASP A 12 64.34 -15.39 -13.63
N GLU A 13 64.94 -15.22 -14.80
CA GLU A 13 64.20 -15.14 -16.06
C GLU A 13 63.52 -16.47 -16.44
N ARG A 14 64.11 -17.63 -16.08
CA ARG A 14 63.46 -18.93 -16.23
C ARG A 14 62.35 -19.18 -15.21
N LYS A 15 62.50 -18.64 -13.99
CA LYS A 15 61.43 -18.69 -12.98
C LYS A 15 60.27 -17.80 -13.34
N SER A 16 60.48 -16.64 -13.93
CA SER A 16 59.39 -15.77 -14.38
C SER A 16 58.64 -16.30 -15.61
N LYS A 17 59.31 -17.07 -16.46
CA LYS A 17 58.67 -17.74 -17.62
C LYS A 17 57.93 -19.04 -17.26
N SER A 18 58.09 -19.55 -16.05
CA SER A 18 57.37 -20.67 -15.46
C SER A 18 56.03 -20.22 -14.84
N ALA A 19 55.59 -18.98 -15.11
CA ALA A 19 54.30 -18.47 -14.73
C ALA A 19 53.21 -19.31 -15.41
N ALA A 20 52.76 -20.26 -14.66
CA ALA A 20 51.49 -20.97 -14.69
C ALA A 20 50.85 -21.12 -16.09
N ARG A 21 51.20 -22.21 -16.77
CA ARG A 21 50.31 -22.74 -17.79
C ARG A 21 48.95 -23.00 -17.12
N PRO A 22 47.85 -22.38 -17.58
CA PRO A 22 46.58 -22.60 -16.96
C PRO A 22 46.21 -24.07 -17.01
N THR A 23 45.99 -24.67 -15.87
CA THR A 23 45.58 -26.07 -15.74
C THR A 23 44.29 -26.30 -16.55
N ARG A 24 44.07 -27.56 -17.01
CA ARG A 24 42.84 -27.91 -17.75
C ARG A 24 41.57 -27.39 -17.07
N HIS A 25 41.53 -27.41 -15.74
CA HIS A 25 40.43 -26.86 -14.93
C HIS A 25 40.24 -25.36 -15.14
N ALA A 26 41.31 -24.55 -15.22
CA ALA A 26 41.20 -23.11 -15.46
C ALA A 26 40.70 -22.79 -16.87
N ARG A 27 40.93 -23.64 -17.86
CA ARG A 27 40.39 -23.46 -19.22
C ARG A 27 38.91 -23.82 -19.29
N ILE A 28 38.46 -24.87 -18.59
CA ILE A 28 37.05 -25.25 -18.49
C ILE A 28 36.28 -24.18 -17.69
N MET A 29 36.84 -23.70 -16.58
CA MET A 29 36.23 -22.60 -15.79
C MET A 29 36.05 -21.35 -16.65
N ARG A 30 37.04 -20.94 -17.43
CA ARG A 30 36.90 -19.73 -18.28
C ARG A 30 36.06 -19.97 -19.55
N GLY A 31 36.07 -21.18 -20.11
CA GLY A 31 35.36 -21.47 -21.37
C GLY A 31 33.87 -21.77 -21.20
N VAL A 32 33.48 -22.32 -20.07
CA VAL A 32 32.09 -22.79 -19.86
C VAL A 32 31.42 -22.09 -18.69
N VAL A 33 32.10 -22.00 -17.56
CA VAL A 33 31.48 -21.43 -16.32
C VAL A 33 31.26 -19.94 -16.46
N THR A 34 32.19 -19.20 -17.10
CA THR A 34 32.03 -17.74 -17.27
C THR A 34 30.81 -17.36 -18.11
N PRO A 35 30.56 -17.95 -19.30
CA PRO A 35 29.35 -17.60 -20.07
C PRO A 35 28.05 -18.04 -19.36
N ILE A 36 28.07 -19.16 -18.64
CA ILE A 36 26.91 -19.61 -17.86
C ILE A 36 26.59 -18.59 -16.74
N LEU A 37 27.59 -18.16 -15.99
CA LEU A 37 27.43 -17.12 -14.96
C LEU A 37 26.98 -15.80 -15.58
N GLY A 38 27.50 -15.45 -16.75
CA GLY A 38 27.08 -14.25 -17.49
C GLY A 38 25.60 -14.30 -17.87
N LEU A 39 25.13 -15.42 -18.41
CA LEU A 39 23.71 -15.61 -18.75
C LEU A 39 22.82 -15.56 -17.50
N LEU A 40 23.27 -16.17 -16.41
CA LEU A 40 22.56 -16.17 -15.13
C LEU A 40 22.45 -14.76 -14.54
N ALA A 41 23.53 -13.98 -14.64
CA ALA A 41 23.52 -12.57 -14.21
C ALA A 41 22.55 -11.72 -15.04
N VAL A 42 22.52 -11.88 -16.37
CA VAL A 42 21.58 -11.19 -17.25
C VAL A 42 20.13 -11.58 -16.91
N ALA A 43 19.87 -12.87 -16.68
CA ALA A 43 18.56 -13.35 -16.26
C ALA A 43 18.12 -12.74 -14.91
N CYS A 44 19.01 -12.67 -13.93
CA CYS A 44 18.74 -12.05 -12.63
C CYS A 44 18.46 -10.55 -12.76
N ILE A 45 19.21 -9.84 -13.61
CA ILE A 45 18.95 -8.42 -13.90
C ILE A 45 17.60 -8.25 -14.56
N GLY A 46 17.25 -9.07 -15.55
CA GLY A 46 15.95 -9.06 -16.22
C GLY A 46 14.79 -9.30 -15.25
N LEU A 47 14.91 -10.31 -14.39
CA LEU A 47 13.92 -10.59 -13.34
C LEU A 47 13.84 -9.45 -12.32
N GLY A 48 14.96 -8.84 -11.96
CA GLY A 48 14.99 -7.67 -11.06
C GLY A 48 14.25 -6.48 -11.64
N ILE A 49 14.47 -6.18 -12.93
CA ILE A 49 13.75 -5.11 -13.63
C ILE A 49 12.25 -5.44 -13.73
N MET A 50 11.90 -6.67 -14.10
CA MET A 50 10.49 -7.09 -14.15
C MET A 50 9.81 -6.97 -12.78
N ASN A 51 10.48 -7.38 -11.71
CA ASN A 51 9.94 -7.26 -10.35
C ASN A 51 9.77 -5.80 -9.93
N ALA A 52 10.69 -4.92 -10.31
CA ALA A 52 10.65 -3.50 -9.97
C ALA A 52 9.60 -2.70 -10.79
N THR A 53 9.24 -3.18 -11.99
CA THR A 53 8.36 -2.44 -12.91
C THR A 53 6.99 -3.09 -13.08
N TYR A 54 6.94 -4.40 -13.30
CA TYR A 54 5.70 -5.12 -13.63
C TYR A 54 5.01 -5.72 -12.40
N TRP A 55 5.80 -6.21 -11.44
CA TRP A 55 5.28 -6.82 -10.21
C TRP A 55 5.43 -5.92 -8.98
N LYS A 56 5.62 -4.62 -9.22
CA LYS A 56 5.68 -3.68 -8.11
C LYS A 56 4.38 -3.78 -7.31
N PRO A 57 4.42 -4.25 -6.06
CA PRO A 57 3.22 -4.25 -5.21
C PRO A 57 2.74 -2.81 -5.07
N SER A 58 1.42 -2.62 -5.10
CA SER A 58 0.87 -1.30 -4.86
C SER A 58 1.33 -0.82 -3.47
N SER A 59 1.83 0.39 -3.40
CA SER A 59 2.18 1.02 -2.13
C SER A 59 0.94 1.50 -1.35
N GLN A 60 -0.25 1.29 -1.92
CA GLN A 60 -1.52 1.69 -1.34
C GLN A 60 -2.27 0.46 -0.85
N ILE A 61 -2.80 0.55 0.36
CA ILE A 61 -3.70 -0.44 0.93
C ILE A 61 -5.11 0.12 0.75
N ALA A 62 -5.97 -0.64 0.07
CA ALA A 62 -7.38 -0.31 -0.09
C ALA A 62 -8.22 -1.33 0.69
N ALA A 63 -8.92 -0.87 1.71
CA ALA A 63 -9.87 -1.68 2.46
C ALA A 63 -11.29 -1.17 2.21
N SER A 64 -12.23 -2.07 2.04
CA SER A 64 -13.61 -1.74 1.76
C SER A 64 -14.58 -2.58 2.58
N ALA A 65 -15.80 -2.08 2.73
CA ALA A 65 -16.93 -2.85 3.24
C ALA A 65 -18.19 -2.52 2.47
N ALA A 66 -18.93 -3.55 2.08
CA ALA A 66 -20.27 -3.38 1.50
C ALA A 66 -21.29 -3.30 2.64
N VAL A 67 -21.94 -2.16 2.78
CA VAL A 67 -22.96 -1.93 3.80
C VAL A 67 -24.33 -1.89 3.14
N LYS A 68 -25.29 -2.61 3.70
CA LYS A 68 -26.68 -2.65 3.20
C LYS A 68 -27.66 -2.41 4.34
N GLY A 69 -28.75 -1.72 4.00
CA GLY A 69 -29.88 -1.53 4.92
C GLY A 69 -29.69 -0.46 5.98
N THR A 70 -28.71 0.44 5.80
CA THR A 70 -28.55 1.65 6.60
C THR A 70 -28.22 2.83 5.70
N GLN A 71 -28.64 4.01 6.13
CA GLN A 71 -28.38 5.25 5.42
C GLN A 71 -27.06 5.91 5.85
N TYR A 72 -26.56 5.56 7.03
CA TYR A 72 -25.41 6.23 7.65
C TYR A 72 -24.29 5.24 7.97
N ILE A 73 -23.07 5.64 7.65
CA ILE A 73 -21.85 4.93 7.97
C ILE A 73 -20.94 5.91 8.70
N VAL A 74 -20.42 5.50 9.85
CA VAL A 74 -19.53 6.31 10.69
C VAL A 74 -18.22 5.59 10.89
N THR A 75 -17.13 6.28 10.70
CA THR A 75 -15.80 5.76 11.00
C THR A 75 -15.39 6.17 12.41
N ASP A 76 -14.99 5.22 13.23
CA ASP A 76 -14.54 5.50 14.60
C ASP A 76 -13.26 6.35 14.60
N PRO A 77 -13.08 7.18 15.62
CA PRO A 77 -11.84 7.93 15.79
C PRO A 77 -10.62 7.02 15.81
N GLY A 78 -9.58 7.40 15.07
CA GLY A 78 -8.33 6.63 14.99
C GLY A 78 -8.33 5.49 13.99
N VAL A 79 -9.44 5.19 13.31
CA VAL A 79 -9.47 4.15 12.26
C VAL A 79 -8.79 4.65 10.98
N LEU A 80 -9.00 5.89 10.60
CA LEU A 80 -8.40 6.44 9.39
C LEU A 80 -6.86 6.43 9.43
N PRO A 81 -6.19 6.90 10.49
CA PRO A 81 -4.73 6.91 10.54
C PRO A 81 -4.09 5.56 10.96
N LEU A 82 -4.83 4.45 10.94
CA LEU A 82 -4.30 3.14 11.36
C LEU A 82 -3.09 2.68 10.55
N VAL A 83 -3.02 3.06 9.28
CA VAL A 83 -1.98 2.57 8.35
C VAL A 83 -1.09 3.71 7.87
N ASP A 84 -1.68 4.85 7.52
CA ASP A 84 -0.98 6.03 7.02
C ASP A 84 -1.66 7.30 7.52
N ASN A 85 -0.91 8.41 7.53
CA ASN A 85 -1.43 9.73 7.85
C ASN A 85 -2.17 10.38 6.67
N GLN A 86 -1.97 9.89 5.46
CA GLN A 86 -2.72 10.29 4.27
C GLN A 86 -3.70 9.19 3.90
N VAL A 87 -4.98 9.48 4.01
CA VAL A 87 -6.05 8.53 3.75
C VAL A 87 -7.07 9.15 2.82
N THR A 88 -7.34 8.46 1.70
CA THR A 88 -8.46 8.80 0.83
C THR A 88 -9.66 7.94 1.21
N VAL A 89 -10.73 8.58 1.64
CA VAL A 89 -12.01 7.94 1.91
C VAL A 89 -12.86 8.01 0.65
N SER A 90 -13.40 6.86 0.23
CA SER A 90 -14.32 6.78 -0.91
C SER A 90 -15.62 6.14 -0.47
N ALA A 91 -16.73 6.80 -0.76
CA ALA A 91 -18.08 6.25 -0.56
C ALA A 91 -18.78 6.11 -1.90
N ASP A 92 -19.44 4.97 -2.09
CA ASP A 92 -20.20 4.64 -3.29
C ASP A 92 -21.67 4.44 -2.94
N ALA A 93 -22.57 5.08 -3.68
CA ALA A 93 -24.01 4.98 -3.48
C ALA A 93 -24.61 3.64 -3.91
N GLY A 94 -23.84 2.78 -4.58
CA GLY A 94 -24.31 1.52 -5.17
C GLY A 94 -25.14 1.69 -6.44
N SER A 95 -25.35 2.92 -6.89
CA SER A 95 -26.00 3.27 -8.16
C SER A 95 -25.41 4.55 -8.73
N SER A 96 -25.43 4.70 -10.05
CA SER A 96 -24.89 5.89 -10.72
C SER A 96 -25.61 7.19 -10.36
N ASP A 97 -26.89 7.09 -10.05
CA ASP A 97 -27.78 8.23 -9.79
C ASP A 97 -28.02 8.49 -8.30
N GLY A 98 -27.49 7.58 -7.44
CA GLY A 98 -27.59 7.73 -6.00
C GLY A 98 -26.70 8.88 -5.48
N GLU A 99 -27.27 9.75 -4.68
CA GLU A 99 -26.49 10.78 -3.99
C GLU A 99 -25.80 10.18 -2.77
N VAL A 100 -24.54 10.54 -2.58
CA VAL A 100 -23.77 10.21 -1.38
C VAL A 100 -23.01 11.43 -0.90
N CYS A 101 -22.96 11.61 0.42
CA CYS A 101 -22.22 12.68 1.06
C CYS A 101 -21.20 12.13 2.03
N LEU A 102 -20.01 12.71 2.03
CA LEU A 102 -18.98 12.51 3.04
C LEU A 102 -18.91 13.78 3.89
N ALA A 103 -19.03 13.64 5.20
CA ALA A 103 -18.87 14.74 6.13
C ALA A 103 -17.77 14.41 7.14
N LEU A 104 -16.99 15.41 7.49
CA LEU A 104 -16.01 15.37 8.57
C LEU A 104 -16.51 16.24 9.71
N GLY A 105 -16.56 15.69 10.91
CA GLY A 105 -16.97 16.39 12.11
C GLY A 105 -16.32 15.83 13.36
N SER A 106 -16.50 16.48 14.50
CA SER A 106 -16.05 15.92 15.76
C SER A 106 -16.85 14.65 16.10
N ASN A 107 -16.23 13.68 16.75
CA ASN A 107 -16.92 12.46 17.14
C ASN A 107 -18.18 12.72 17.97
N LYS A 108 -18.14 13.72 18.82
CA LYS A 108 -19.29 14.11 19.67
C LYS A 108 -20.46 14.61 18.83
N ASP A 109 -20.18 15.45 17.84
CA ASP A 109 -21.21 16.04 16.99
C ASP A 109 -21.82 15.01 16.06
N VAL A 110 -20.97 14.13 15.44
CA VAL A 110 -21.41 13.02 14.60
C VAL A 110 -22.35 12.09 15.37
N ILE A 111 -21.95 11.66 16.56
CA ILE A 111 -22.77 10.75 17.38
C ILE A 111 -24.01 11.47 17.92
N GLY A 112 -23.90 12.74 18.27
CA GLY A 112 -25.04 13.56 18.67
C GLY A 112 -26.10 13.70 17.58
N TRP A 113 -25.66 13.95 16.35
CA TRP A 113 -26.53 14.05 15.19
C TRP A 113 -27.23 12.72 14.84
N LEU A 114 -26.50 11.60 15.03
CA LEU A 114 -27.00 10.25 14.76
C LEU A 114 -27.75 9.62 15.94
N ALA A 115 -27.90 10.28 17.06
CA ALA A 115 -28.35 9.69 18.35
C ALA A 115 -29.62 8.84 18.26
N ARG A 116 -30.47 9.05 17.25
CA ARG A 116 -31.73 8.32 17.05
C ARG A 116 -31.79 7.51 15.76
N GLN A 117 -30.77 7.58 14.93
CA GLN A 117 -30.74 6.89 13.63
C GLN A 117 -29.95 5.58 13.70
N PRO A 118 -30.36 4.53 13.00
CA PRO A 118 -29.54 3.35 12.83
C PRO A 118 -28.36 3.65 11.92
N TYR A 119 -27.17 3.22 12.30
CA TYR A 119 -25.96 3.43 11.51
C TYR A 119 -25.01 2.24 11.59
N VAL A 120 -24.05 2.19 10.68
CA VAL A 120 -22.96 1.23 10.73
C VAL A 120 -21.68 1.94 11.16
N ARG A 121 -21.00 1.37 12.16
CA ARG A 121 -19.68 1.84 12.61
C ARG A 121 -18.60 1.05 11.89
N VAL A 122 -17.63 1.74 11.33
CA VAL A 122 -16.37 1.19 10.90
C VAL A 122 -15.40 1.26 12.09
N THR A 123 -15.04 0.10 12.64
CA THR A 123 -14.29 0.01 13.90
C THR A 123 -12.81 -0.31 13.69
N GLY A 124 -12.40 -0.61 12.46
CA GLY A 124 -11.03 -0.93 12.12
C GLY A 124 -10.92 -1.78 10.85
N LEU A 125 -9.86 -2.56 10.77
CA LEU A 125 -9.62 -3.56 9.73
C LEU A 125 -9.90 -4.96 10.27
N ASN A 126 -10.64 -5.76 9.53
CA ASN A 126 -10.78 -7.19 9.78
C ASN A 126 -9.64 -7.96 9.07
N GLU A 127 -9.34 -7.53 7.85
CA GLU A 127 -8.23 -8.00 7.02
C GLU A 127 -7.64 -6.80 6.28
N TRP A 128 -6.48 -6.95 5.63
CA TRP A 128 -5.82 -5.87 4.89
C TRP A 128 -6.68 -5.20 3.81
N THR A 129 -7.71 -5.89 3.33
CA THR A 129 -8.62 -5.42 2.28
C THR A 129 -10.06 -5.25 2.74
N THR A 130 -10.36 -5.57 4.01
CA THR A 130 -11.72 -5.62 4.52
C THR A 130 -11.85 -4.80 5.80
N LEU A 131 -12.78 -3.83 5.81
CA LEU A 131 -13.10 -3.04 6.99
C LEU A 131 -13.94 -3.86 7.98
N ALA A 132 -13.63 -3.74 9.24
CA ALA A 132 -14.46 -4.24 10.33
C ALA A 132 -15.64 -3.30 10.57
N THR A 133 -16.84 -3.84 10.55
CA THR A 133 -18.07 -3.05 10.71
C THR A 133 -18.99 -3.62 11.79
N THR A 134 -19.66 -2.74 12.54
CA THR A 134 -20.66 -3.10 13.56
C THR A 134 -21.92 -2.29 13.33
N LYS A 135 -23.08 -2.94 13.33
CA LYS A 135 -24.37 -2.29 13.22
C LYS A 135 -24.80 -1.74 14.58
N VAL A 136 -25.23 -0.48 14.60
CA VAL A 136 -25.84 0.18 15.75
C VAL A 136 -27.30 0.40 15.43
N SER A 137 -28.18 -0.18 16.24
CA SER A 137 -29.64 -0.02 16.12
C SER A 137 -30.07 1.36 16.59
N ALA A 138 -31.17 1.86 16.06
CA ALA A 138 -31.79 3.10 16.52
C ALA A 138 -32.09 3.00 18.03
N GLN A 139 -31.77 4.05 18.75
CA GLN A 139 -32.15 4.20 20.16
C GLN A 139 -33.33 5.18 20.25
N GLY A 140 -34.51 4.65 20.53
CA GLY A 140 -35.75 5.43 20.65
C GLY A 140 -36.75 5.26 19.50
N SER A 141 -37.94 5.80 19.64
CA SER A 141 -38.96 5.81 18.60
C SER A 141 -38.62 6.80 17.51
N ALA A 142 -38.68 6.37 16.24
CA ALA A 142 -38.52 7.25 15.08
C ALA A 142 -39.57 8.38 15.01
N ALA A 143 -40.58 8.36 15.89
CA ALA A 143 -41.65 9.36 15.96
C ALA A 143 -41.24 10.71 16.55
N ASP A 144 -40.07 10.80 17.15
CA ASP A 144 -39.58 12.05 17.81
C ASP A 144 -38.59 12.85 16.94
N ALA A 145 -38.35 12.47 15.71
CA ALA A 145 -37.68 13.34 14.73
C ALA A 145 -38.67 14.42 14.30
N GLY A 146 -38.64 15.54 15.00
CA GLY A 146 -39.49 16.68 14.64
C GLY A 146 -39.23 17.15 13.22
N ASP A 147 -40.24 17.85 12.66
CA ASP A 147 -40.21 18.45 11.31
C ASP A 147 -39.07 19.50 11.11
N ASP A 148 -38.37 19.84 12.18
CA ASP A 148 -37.26 20.82 12.21
C ASP A 148 -35.87 20.16 12.08
N ALA A 149 -35.75 18.93 11.59
CA ALA A 149 -34.47 18.31 11.39
C ALA A 149 -33.66 19.07 10.32
N VAL A 150 -32.59 19.74 10.76
CA VAL A 150 -31.65 20.41 9.84
C VAL A 150 -31.12 19.38 8.83
N ALA A 151 -31.21 19.71 7.54
CA ALA A 151 -30.74 18.84 6.50
C ALA A 151 -29.26 18.58 6.71
N PHE A 152 -28.81 17.33 6.41
CA PHE A 152 -27.42 16.91 6.62
C PHE A 152 -26.40 17.92 6.04
N LYS A 153 -26.68 18.45 4.84
CA LYS A 153 -25.79 19.39 4.14
C LYS A 153 -25.72 20.78 4.80
N ASP A 154 -26.76 21.17 5.50
CA ASP A 154 -26.91 22.51 6.02
C ASP A 154 -26.54 22.61 7.51
N SER A 155 -26.10 21.51 8.09
CA SER A 155 -25.68 21.48 9.49
C SER A 155 -24.31 22.13 9.66
N ASP A 156 -24.19 23.02 10.64
CA ASP A 156 -22.95 23.70 11.05
C ASP A 156 -22.02 22.82 11.90
N MET A 157 -22.42 21.58 12.20
CA MET A 157 -21.63 20.62 12.96
C MET A 157 -20.50 20.01 12.15
N TRP A 158 -20.52 20.14 10.82
CA TRP A 158 -19.52 19.55 9.94
C TRP A 158 -18.36 20.51 9.67
N THR A 159 -17.14 20.04 9.84
CA THR A 159 -15.93 20.77 9.43
C THR A 159 -15.81 20.83 7.89
N SER A 160 -16.23 19.78 7.21
CA SER A 160 -16.33 19.75 5.77
C SER A 160 -17.40 18.77 5.32
N VAL A 161 -18.05 19.07 4.19
CA VAL A 161 -19.04 18.20 3.54
C VAL A 161 -18.75 18.17 2.06
N THR A 162 -18.68 16.96 1.50
CA THR A 162 -18.53 16.73 0.07
C THR A 162 -19.63 15.78 -0.39
N CYS A 163 -20.49 16.22 -1.29
CA CYS A 163 -21.59 15.43 -1.83
C CYS A 163 -21.47 15.27 -3.34
N GLY A 164 -22.00 14.18 -3.87
CA GLY A 164 -22.04 13.90 -5.29
C GLY A 164 -22.88 12.67 -5.62
N THR A 165 -23.01 12.38 -6.89
CA THR A 165 -23.71 11.20 -7.39
C THR A 165 -22.75 10.06 -7.70
N GLY A 166 -23.17 8.82 -7.43
CA GLY A 166 -22.38 7.63 -7.65
C GLY A 166 -21.29 7.47 -6.60
N THR A 167 -20.07 7.91 -6.89
CA THR A 167 -18.91 7.76 -5.99
C THR A 167 -18.34 9.11 -5.61
N VAL A 168 -18.14 9.34 -4.31
CA VAL A 168 -17.51 10.55 -3.75
C VAL A 168 -16.23 10.19 -3.01
N LYS A 169 -15.23 11.06 -3.10
CA LYS A 169 -13.92 10.91 -2.44
C LYS A 169 -13.59 12.15 -1.62
N ALA A 170 -12.96 11.94 -0.47
CA ALA A 170 -12.39 12.97 0.38
C ALA A 170 -10.98 12.54 0.84
N GLU A 171 -10.06 13.51 0.98
CA GLU A 171 -8.69 13.33 1.46
C GLU A 171 -8.49 14.05 2.79
#